data_8c46970c130c9d19dc941089b68f6084
#
_entry.id   8c46970c130c9d19dc941089b68f6084
#
_cell.length_a   1.000
_cell.length_b   1.000
_cell.length_c   1.000
_cell.angle_alpha   90.00
_cell.angle_beta   90.00
_cell.angle_gamma   90.00
#
_symmetry.space_group_name_H-M   'P 1'
#
loop_
_entity.id
_entity.type
_entity.pdbx_description
1 polymer ?
#
loop_
_entity_poly.entity_id
_entity_poly.type
_entity_poly.pdbx_seq_one_letter_code
_entity_poly.pdbx_strand_id
1 'polypeptide(L)'
;MAIRPIDATKIERANFWWRAGSLAPAIIVLALLSIWPVFNLAYLSLSDVKWVSGSAVVDFVGLRNFHELFTGEEVYWAGVRNTIIFAICAVTLQMIFGFTMALAVRRASKIGRSVLTAVFLLPIVIPPIVIGAMWRLLLGRDFGIVNSLLSFLSLPQVDWLGDPRFALMSVVVVDVWHWTPFVFLLTLAGLESLDQEVFEAAKLDVKNRWQELRYVTIPLMMPTILITLAFRMILSFKVFDEVFLLTGGGPGTATEVINFSINRVFFAQDRVGMGSAMSLLTIFGVAALIVVANTVVRRRRKQKDAAA
;
A
#
# COMPACT_ATOMS: atom_id res chain seq x y z
N MET A 1 -18.44 47.80 40.22
CA MET A 1 -18.89 47.26 38.94
C MET A 1 -18.51 45.77 38.90
N ALA A 2 -19.46 44.85 39.15
CA ALA A 2 -19.18 43.44 39.26
C ALA A 2 -19.10 42.84 37.88
N ILE A 3 -17.95 42.28 37.49
CA ILE A 3 -17.72 41.54 36.24
C ILE A 3 -18.50 40.21 36.38
N ARG A 4 -19.56 40.06 35.55
CA ARG A 4 -20.28 38.79 35.50
C ARG A 4 -19.31 37.70 35.00
N PRO A 5 -19.27 36.53 35.70
CA PRO A 5 -18.45 35.42 35.24
C PRO A 5 -18.92 34.97 33.86
N ILE A 6 -17.99 34.90 32.93
CA ILE A 6 -18.25 34.41 31.55
C ILE A 6 -18.59 32.92 31.67
N ASP A 7 -19.76 32.54 31.22
CA ASP A 7 -20.28 31.17 31.27
C ASP A 7 -19.45 30.30 30.29
N ALA A 8 -18.50 29.55 30.82
CA ALA A 8 -17.56 28.70 30.05
C ALA A 8 -18.32 27.73 29.11
N THR A 9 -19.51 27.27 29.53
CA THR A 9 -20.32 26.34 28.71
C THR A 9 -20.92 27.00 27.47
N LYS A 10 -21.19 28.31 27.53
CA LYS A 10 -21.65 29.09 26.34
C LYS A 10 -20.52 29.32 25.35
N ILE A 11 -19.30 29.58 25.85
CA ILE A 11 -18.10 29.74 24.98
C ILE A 11 -17.77 28.42 24.30
N GLU A 12 -17.80 27.28 25.02
CA GLU A 12 -17.56 25.96 24.43
C GLU A 12 -18.60 25.61 23.37
N ARG A 13 -19.89 25.88 23.64
CA ARG A 13 -20.96 25.65 22.64
C ARG A 13 -20.82 26.55 21.41
N ALA A 14 -20.51 27.84 21.59
CA ALA A 14 -20.27 28.77 20.49
C ALA A 14 -19.06 28.34 19.63
N ASN A 15 -17.97 27.92 20.28
CA ASN A 15 -16.78 27.40 19.62
C ASN A 15 -17.07 26.09 18.87
N PHE A 16 -17.92 25.21 19.41
CA PHE A 16 -18.33 23.97 18.75
C PHE A 16 -19.13 24.27 17.46
N TRP A 17 -20.14 25.13 17.53
CA TRP A 17 -20.95 25.49 16.37
C TRP A 17 -20.16 26.24 15.31
N TRP A 18 -19.24 27.11 15.72
CA TRP A 18 -18.35 27.81 14.78
C TRP A 18 -17.42 26.83 14.06
N ARG A 19 -16.80 25.90 14.80
CA ARG A 19 -15.95 24.84 14.22
C ARG A 19 -16.76 23.91 13.31
N ALA A 20 -17.93 23.47 13.76
CA ALA A 20 -18.83 22.63 12.96
C ALA A 20 -19.26 23.36 11.66
N GLY A 21 -19.65 24.62 11.74
CA GLY A 21 -20.01 25.42 10.56
C GLY A 21 -18.86 25.64 9.59
N SER A 22 -17.66 25.91 10.11
CA SER A 22 -16.46 26.10 9.27
C SER A 22 -16.00 24.81 8.57
N LEU A 23 -16.18 23.65 9.23
CA LEU A 23 -15.80 22.36 8.66
C LEU A 23 -16.92 21.69 7.84
N ALA A 24 -18.18 22.09 8.04
CA ALA A 24 -19.33 21.48 7.40
C ALA A 24 -19.23 21.40 5.87
N PRO A 25 -18.84 22.45 5.13
CA PRO A 25 -18.73 22.38 3.67
C PRO A 25 -17.73 21.30 3.22
N ALA A 26 -16.58 21.23 3.86
CA ALA A 26 -15.56 20.23 3.55
C ALA A 26 -16.04 18.80 3.89
N ILE A 27 -16.67 18.62 5.06
CA ILE A 27 -17.20 17.33 5.50
C ILE A 27 -18.35 16.88 4.56
N ILE A 28 -19.25 17.78 4.14
CA ILE A 28 -20.34 17.45 3.22
C ILE A 28 -19.80 17.01 1.87
N VAL A 29 -18.84 17.75 1.29
CA VAL A 29 -18.22 17.37 0.02
C VAL A 29 -17.50 16.02 0.13
N LEU A 30 -16.71 15.80 1.17
CA LEU A 30 -16.04 14.53 1.42
C LEU A 30 -17.03 13.38 1.62
N ALA A 31 -18.11 13.62 2.36
CA ALA A 31 -19.15 12.61 2.59
C ALA A 31 -19.86 12.25 1.27
N LEU A 32 -20.23 13.22 0.47
CA LEU A 32 -20.86 12.97 -0.83
C LEU A 32 -19.94 12.19 -1.77
N LEU A 33 -18.68 12.60 -1.89
CA LEU A 33 -17.72 11.95 -2.78
C LEU A 33 -17.27 10.56 -2.29
N SER A 34 -17.37 10.26 -0.99
CA SER A 34 -16.98 8.97 -0.44
C SER A 34 -18.15 8.02 -0.21
N ILE A 35 -19.22 8.51 0.39
CA ILE A 35 -20.36 7.68 0.81
C ILE A 35 -21.25 7.31 -0.39
N TRP A 36 -21.54 8.28 -1.27
CA TRP A 36 -22.39 8.04 -2.43
C TRP A 36 -21.86 6.95 -3.37
N PRO A 37 -20.56 6.95 -3.80
CA PRO A 37 -20.02 5.86 -4.61
C PRO A 37 -20.08 4.49 -3.92
N VAL A 38 -19.89 4.44 -2.60
CA VAL A 38 -19.97 3.16 -1.85
C VAL A 38 -21.41 2.64 -1.82
N PHE A 39 -22.42 3.52 -1.63
CA PHE A 39 -23.81 3.11 -1.72
C PHE A 39 -24.18 2.63 -3.12
N ASN A 40 -23.73 3.34 -4.16
CA ASN A 40 -23.96 2.92 -5.54
C ASN A 40 -23.30 1.57 -5.83
N LEU A 41 -22.06 1.38 -5.37
CA LEU A 41 -21.36 0.11 -5.48
C LEU A 41 -22.11 -1.02 -4.78
N ALA A 42 -22.66 -0.76 -3.59
CA ALA A 42 -23.47 -1.73 -2.85
C ALA A 42 -24.76 -2.08 -3.59
N TYR A 43 -25.44 -1.08 -4.17
CA TYR A 43 -26.63 -1.31 -5.00
C TYR A 43 -26.32 -2.13 -6.25
N LEU A 44 -25.26 -1.77 -6.98
CA LEU A 44 -24.82 -2.48 -8.17
C LEU A 44 -24.36 -3.91 -7.86
N SER A 45 -23.76 -4.15 -6.69
CA SER A 45 -23.35 -5.50 -6.28
C SER A 45 -24.51 -6.48 -6.08
N LEU A 46 -25.72 -5.93 -5.83
CA LEU A 46 -26.97 -6.69 -5.69
C LEU A 46 -27.79 -6.72 -6.99
N SER A 47 -27.24 -6.17 -8.08
CA SER A 47 -27.95 -5.99 -9.35
C SER A 47 -27.19 -6.67 -10.49
N ASP A 48 -27.92 -7.04 -11.54
CA ASP A 48 -27.38 -7.42 -12.85
C ASP A 48 -27.56 -6.22 -13.80
N VAL A 49 -26.47 -5.78 -14.43
CA VAL A 49 -26.47 -4.62 -15.32
C VAL A 49 -26.24 -5.12 -16.74
N LYS A 50 -27.22 -4.86 -17.62
CA LYS A 50 -27.18 -5.23 -19.04
C LYS A 50 -27.30 -3.99 -19.89
N TRP A 51 -26.51 -3.92 -20.94
CA TRP A 51 -26.61 -2.85 -21.93
C TRP A 51 -27.56 -3.28 -23.04
N VAL A 52 -28.71 -2.66 -23.12
CA VAL A 52 -29.70 -2.92 -24.16
C VAL A 52 -29.93 -1.63 -24.95
N SER A 53 -29.62 -1.67 -26.23
CA SER A 53 -29.81 -0.52 -27.16
C SER A 53 -29.15 0.78 -26.66
N GLY A 54 -27.98 0.68 -26.03
CA GLY A 54 -27.21 1.85 -25.52
C GLY A 54 -27.68 2.38 -24.15
N SER A 55 -28.68 1.73 -23.53
CA SER A 55 -29.16 2.07 -22.18
C SER A 55 -28.82 0.96 -21.18
N ALA A 56 -28.42 1.34 -19.99
CA ALA A 56 -28.20 0.37 -18.91
C ALA A 56 -29.54 -0.06 -18.30
N VAL A 57 -29.83 -1.35 -18.36
CA VAL A 57 -30.97 -1.97 -17.66
C VAL A 57 -30.41 -2.61 -16.39
N VAL A 58 -30.94 -2.23 -15.24
CA VAL A 58 -30.46 -2.69 -13.92
C VAL A 58 -31.55 -3.55 -13.29
N ASP A 59 -31.29 -4.86 -13.21
CA ASP A 59 -32.20 -5.82 -12.62
C ASP A 59 -31.71 -6.22 -11.23
N PHE A 60 -32.54 -6.07 -10.20
CA PHE A 60 -32.17 -6.50 -8.85
C PHE A 60 -32.15 -8.02 -8.74
N VAL A 61 -30.97 -8.57 -8.40
CA VAL A 61 -30.73 -10.05 -8.32
C VAL A 61 -30.38 -10.53 -6.91
N GLY A 62 -30.41 -9.63 -5.93
CA GLY A 62 -30.05 -9.97 -4.55
C GLY A 62 -28.61 -10.44 -4.40
N LEU A 63 -28.39 -11.53 -3.69
CA LEU A 63 -27.04 -12.06 -3.39
C LEU A 63 -26.46 -12.96 -4.48
N ARG A 64 -27.05 -13.05 -5.67
CA ARG A 64 -26.59 -13.94 -6.75
C ARG A 64 -25.12 -13.68 -7.11
N ASN A 65 -24.70 -12.42 -7.27
CA ASN A 65 -23.31 -12.08 -7.60
C ASN A 65 -22.33 -12.56 -6.52
N PHE A 66 -22.70 -12.45 -5.24
CA PHE A 66 -21.88 -12.97 -4.16
C PHE A 66 -21.82 -14.50 -4.15
N HIS A 67 -22.93 -15.17 -4.41
CA HIS A 67 -22.93 -16.63 -4.53
C HIS A 67 -22.00 -17.09 -5.66
N GLU A 68 -22.11 -16.51 -6.84
CA GLU A 68 -21.24 -16.82 -7.99
C GLU A 68 -19.76 -16.50 -7.67
N LEU A 69 -19.49 -15.37 -6.97
CA LEU A 69 -18.14 -14.99 -6.55
C LEU A 69 -17.48 -16.07 -5.66
N PHE A 70 -18.24 -16.66 -4.75
CA PHE A 70 -17.71 -17.69 -3.85
C PHE A 70 -17.62 -19.08 -4.49
N THR A 71 -18.42 -19.37 -5.50
CA THR A 71 -18.53 -20.72 -6.08
C THR A 71 -17.84 -20.87 -7.43
N GLY A 72 -17.63 -19.80 -8.19
CA GLY A 72 -17.20 -19.89 -9.59
C GLY A 72 -16.11 -18.94 -10.06
N GLU A 73 -15.75 -17.89 -9.29
CA GLU A 73 -14.78 -16.88 -9.75
C GLU A 73 -13.34 -17.21 -9.28
N GLU A 74 -12.77 -18.30 -9.83
CA GLU A 74 -11.41 -18.73 -9.49
C GLU A 74 -10.36 -17.65 -9.71
N VAL A 75 -10.55 -16.80 -10.73
CA VAL A 75 -9.63 -15.71 -11.08
C VAL A 75 -9.55 -14.66 -9.97
N TYR A 76 -10.68 -14.32 -9.35
CA TYR A 76 -10.70 -13.39 -8.22
C TYR A 76 -9.91 -13.96 -7.02
N TRP A 77 -10.12 -15.24 -6.71
CA TRP A 77 -9.42 -15.86 -5.59
C TRP A 77 -7.92 -16.05 -5.85
N ALA A 78 -7.54 -16.30 -7.11
CA ALA A 78 -6.13 -16.22 -7.52
C ALA A 78 -5.58 -14.81 -7.29
N GLY A 79 -6.35 -13.78 -7.64
CA GLY A 79 -6.02 -12.38 -7.38
C GLY A 79 -5.85 -12.07 -5.90
N VAL A 80 -6.72 -12.57 -5.03
CA VAL A 80 -6.61 -12.44 -3.57
C VAL A 80 -5.30 -13.07 -3.06
N ARG A 81 -5.04 -14.32 -3.45
CA ARG A 81 -3.81 -15.03 -3.06
C ARG A 81 -2.55 -14.28 -3.51
N ASN A 82 -2.51 -13.89 -4.78
CA ASN A 82 -1.33 -13.22 -5.35
C ASN A 82 -1.13 -11.85 -4.73
N THR A 83 -2.20 -11.09 -4.45
CA THR A 83 -2.10 -9.79 -3.75
C THR A 83 -1.50 -9.96 -2.35
N ILE A 84 -1.89 -10.99 -1.61
CA ILE A 84 -1.33 -11.27 -0.28
C ILE A 84 0.16 -11.63 -0.38
N ILE A 85 0.53 -12.52 -1.31
CA ILE A 85 1.93 -12.91 -1.53
C ILE A 85 2.75 -11.68 -1.94
N PHE A 86 2.25 -10.91 -2.91
CA PHE A 86 2.87 -9.69 -3.38
C PHE A 86 3.08 -8.69 -2.23
N ALA A 87 2.04 -8.39 -1.45
CA ALA A 87 2.11 -7.43 -0.37
C ALA A 87 3.14 -7.85 0.71
N ILE A 88 3.14 -9.12 1.11
CA ILE A 88 4.10 -9.63 2.09
C ILE A 88 5.53 -9.53 1.55
N CYS A 89 5.78 -10.01 0.33
CA CYS A 89 7.11 -10.01 -0.26
C CYS A 89 7.62 -8.58 -0.52
N ALA A 90 6.82 -7.75 -1.20
CA ALA A 90 7.22 -6.40 -1.57
C ALA A 90 7.45 -5.52 -0.33
N VAL A 91 6.49 -5.50 0.60
CA VAL A 91 6.61 -4.64 1.80
C VAL A 91 7.76 -5.10 2.69
N THR A 92 7.98 -6.40 2.86
CA THR A 92 9.12 -6.90 3.65
C THR A 92 10.45 -6.43 3.07
N LEU A 93 10.64 -6.59 1.75
CA LEU A 93 11.88 -6.16 1.08
C LEU A 93 12.05 -4.64 1.13
N GLN A 94 10.98 -3.88 0.92
CA GLN A 94 11.00 -2.42 1.01
C GLN A 94 11.35 -1.92 2.41
N MET A 95 10.79 -2.55 3.45
CA MET A 95 11.13 -2.21 4.84
C MET A 95 12.59 -2.49 5.14
N ILE A 96 13.13 -3.61 4.67
CA ILE A 96 14.55 -3.94 4.85
C ILE A 96 15.44 -2.95 4.10
N PHE A 97 15.20 -2.76 2.80
CA PHE A 97 16.04 -1.88 1.98
C PHE A 97 15.89 -0.41 2.38
N GLY A 98 14.68 0.10 2.56
CA GLY A 98 14.45 1.49 2.96
C GLY A 98 15.07 1.83 4.31
N PHE A 99 14.95 0.91 5.31
CA PHE A 99 15.56 1.09 6.61
C PHE A 99 17.10 1.05 6.53
N THR A 100 17.67 0.11 5.79
CA THR A 100 19.14 0.00 5.61
C THR A 100 19.71 1.20 4.87
N MET A 101 19.02 1.69 3.83
CA MET A 101 19.39 2.92 3.11
C MET A 101 19.35 4.14 4.04
N ALA A 102 18.31 4.29 4.88
CA ALA A 102 18.21 5.38 5.84
C ALA A 102 19.34 5.36 6.87
N LEU A 103 19.72 4.19 7.38
CA LEU A 103 20.87 4.03 8.28
C LEU A 103 22.19 4.39 7.59
N ALA A 104 22.38 4.03 6.32
CA ALA A 104 23.57 4.36 5.54
C ALA A 104 23.68 5.87 5.31
N VAL A 105 22.58 6.52 4.89
CA VAL A 105 22.53 7.97 4.65
C VAL A 105 22.74 8.78 5.92
N ARG A 106 22.16 8.36 7.05
CA ARG A 106 22.40 9.02 8.35
C ARG A 106 23.88 9.08 8.73
N ARG A 107 24.67 8.11 8.30
CA ARG A 107 26.12 8.02 8.59
C ARG A 107 27.01 8.72 7.56
N ALA A 108 26.45 9.15 6.44
CA ALA A 108 27.17 9.80 5.36
C ALA A 108 27.59 11.23 5.73
N SER A 109 28.62 11.74 5.09
CA SER A 109 28.98 13.14 5.16
C SER A 109 27.82 14.04 4.65
N LYS A 110 27.83 15.33 5.02
CA LYS A 110 26.76 16.27 4.63
C LYS A 110 26.50 16.29 3.11
N ILE A 111 27.56 16.27 2.31
CA ILE A 111 27.47 16.23 0.85
C ILE A 111 26.97 14.86 0.38
N GLY A 112 27.58 13.79 0.90
CA GLY A 112 27.19 12.42 0.57
C GLY A 112 25.74 12.11 0.92
N ARG A 113 25.24 12.65 2.03
CA ARG A 113 23.84 12.54 2.43
C ARG A 113 22.90 13.18 1.39
N SER A 114 23.19 14.41 0.96
CA SER A 114 22.37 15.11 -0.03
C SER A 114 22.32 14.35 -1.36
N VAL A 115 23.48 13.89 -1.83
CA VAL A 115 23.59 13.14 -3.10
C VAL A 115 22.87 11.79 -3.01
N LEU A 116 23.12 11.00 -1.94
CA LEU A 116 22.48 9.68 -1.77
C LEU A 116 20.95 9.83 -1.64
N THR A 117 20.48 10.82 -0.88
CA THR A 117 19.04 11.09 -0.76
C THR A 117 18.43 11.44 -2.12
N ALA A 118 19.06 12.29 -2.91
CA ALA A 118 18.56 12.63 -4.24
C ALA A 118 18.50 11.40 -5.16
N VAL A 119 19.57 10.58 -5.18
CA VAL A 119 19.63 9.37 -6.01
C VAL A 119 18.58 8.34 -5.57
N PHE A 120 18.44 8.12 -4.26
CA PHE A 120 17.49 7.14 -3.74
C PHE A 120 16.02 7.55 -3.96
N LEU A 121 15.73 8.84 -4.10
CA LEU A 121 14.37 9.32 -4.36
C LEU A 121 14.00 9.32 -5.85
N LEU A 122 14.94 9.11 -6.78
CA LEU A 122 14.65 9.12 -8.22
C LEU A 122 13.49 8.17 -8.62
N PRO A 123 13.43 6.90 -8.15
CA PRO A 123 12.40 5.99 -8.61
C PRO A 123 10.97 6.47 -8.32
N ILE A 124 10.72 7.09 -7.17
CA ILE A 124 9.35 7.49 -6.78
C ILE A 124 8.81 8.69 -7.57
N VAL A 125 9.71 9.44 -8.22
CA VAL A 125 9.33 10.61 -9.03
C VAL A 125 8.90 10.19 -10.44
N ILE A 126 9.30 9.00 -10.87
CA ILE A 126 8.99 8.50 -12.21
C ILE A 126 7.53 8.03 -12.27
N PRO A 127 6.73 8.49 -13.25
CA PRO A 127 5.34 8.05 -13.40
C PRO A 127 5.24 6.52 -13.59
N PRO A 128 4.24 5.83 -12.99
CA PRO A 128 4.10 4.37 -13.08
C PRO A 128 4.08 3.83 -14.52
N ILE A 129 3.46 4.56 -15.45
CA ILE A 129 3.41 4.16 -16.84
C ILE A 129 4.80 4.10 -17.49
N VAL A 130 5.68 5.02 -17.15
CA VAL A 130 7.08 5.04 -17.63
C VAL A 130 7.86 3.89 -17.00
N ILE A 131 7.66 3.63 -15.71
CA ILE A 131 8.28 2.50 -14.99
C ILE A 131 7.88 1.19 -15.66
N GLY A 132 6.60 0.98 -15.91
CA GLY A 132 6.11 -0.23 -16.56
C GLY A 132 6.72 -0.44 -17.93
N ALA A 133 6.74 0.59 -18.78
CA ALA A 133 7.34 0.52 -20.11
C ALA A 133 8.86 0.23 -20.04
N MET A 134 9.58 0.94 -19.16
CA MET A 134 11.03 0.76 -18.99
C MET A 134 11.37 -0.65 -18.50
N TRP A 135 10.71 -1.12 -17.44
CA TRP A 135 10.99 -2.44 -16.89
C TRP A 135 10.55 -3.58 -17.81
N ARG A 136 9.47 -3.39 -18.59
CA ARG A 136 9.06 -4.36 -19.62
C ARG A 136 10.15 -4.53 -20.68
N LEU A 137 10.83 -3.45 -21.07
CA LEU A 137 11.98 -3.53 -21.98
C LEU A 137 13.20 -4.17 -21.32
N LEU A 138 13.53 -3.79 -20.07
CA LEU A 138 14.66 -4.33 -19.32
C LEU A 138 14.55 -5.85 -19.08
N LEU A 139 13.32 -6.32 -18.77
CA LEU A 139 13.00 -7.72 -18.50
C LEU A 139 12.57 -8.51 -19.74
N GLY A 140 12.58 -7.88 -20.92
CA GLY A 140 12.24 -8.55 -22.17
C GLY A 140 13.11 -9.79 -22.40
N ARG A 141 12.51 -10.86 -22.92
CA ARG A 141 13.19 -12.15 -23.09
C ARG A 141 14.34 -12.06 -24.09
N ASP A 142 14.09 -11.52 -25.27
CA ASP A 142 15.01 -11.58 -26.39
C ASP A 142 16.01 -10.41 -26.44
N PHE A 143 15.58 -9.21 -26.05
CA PHE A 143 16.34 -7.97 -26.14
C PHE A 143 16.53 -7.24 -24.82
N GLY A 144 16.10 -7.86 -23.70
CA GLY A 144 16.20 -7.25 -22.39
C GLY A 144 17.62 -7.20 -21.85
N ILE A 145 18.00 -6.07 -21.26
CA ILE A 145 19.34 -5.86 -20.70
C ILE A 145 19.65 -6.92 -19.63
N VAL A 146 18.66 -7.35 -18.83
CA VAL A 146 18.85 -8.36 -17.78
C VAL A 146 19.28 -9.70 -18.40
N ASN A 147 18.62 -10.16 -19.46
CA ASN A 147 19.00 -11.39 -20.15
C ASN A 147 20.31 -11.25 -20.93
N SER A 148 20.62 -10.06 -21.46
CA SER A 148 21.92 -9.80 -22.08
C SER A 148 23.06 -9.92 -21.07
N LEU A 149 22.89 -9.45 -19.85
CA LEU A 149 23.86 -9.63 -18.77
C LEU A 149 23.98 -11.09 -18.34
N LEU A 150 22.88 -11.84 -18.26
CA LEU A 150 22.92 -13.29 -17.98
C LEU A 150 23.70 -14.03 -19.07
N SER A 151 23.44 -13.73 -20.33
CA SER A 151 24.18 -14.33 -21.48
C SER A 151 25.66 -13.99 -21.43
N PHE A 152 26.03 -12.76 -21.09
CA PHE A 152 27.42 -12.37 -20.88
C PHE A 152 28.11 -13.18 -19.78
N LEU A 153 27.38 -13.55 -18.73
CA LEU A 153 27.83 -14.41 -17.63
C LEU A 153 27.69 -15.91 -17.94
N SER A 154 27.36 -16.29 -19.19
CA SER A 154 27.11 -17.68 -19.63
C SER A 154 25.97 -18.37 -18.81
N LEU A 155 25.02 -17.59 -18.29
CA LEU A 155 23.84 -18.09 -17.59
C LEU A 155 22.66 -18.22 -18.57
N PRO A 156 21.72 -19.16 -18.33
CA PRO A 156 20.55 -19.33 -19.18
C PRO A 156 19.65 -18.09 -19.12
N GLN A 157 19.10 -17.74 -20.29
CA GLN A 157 18.08 -16.69 -20.37
C GLN A 157 16.78 -17.12 -19.67
N VAL A 158 16.13 -16.17 -19.02
CA VAL A 158 14.90 -16.36 -18.27
C VAL A 158 13.77 -15.56 -18.91
N ASP A 159 12.60 -16.15 -19.03
CA ASP A 159 11.39 -15.41 -19.40
C ASP A 159 10.75 -14.81 -18.14
N TRP A 160 11.26 -13.63 -17.78
CA TRP A 160 10.90 -12.95 -16.52
C TRP A 160 9.41 -12.61 -16.40
N LEU A 161 8.74 -12.33 -17.51
CA LEU A 161 7.35 -11.87 -17.53
C LEU A 161 6.39 -12.93 -18.10
N GLY A 162 6.90 -13.89 -18.89
CA GLY A 162 6.10 -14.92 -19.55
C GLY A 162 6.13 -16.30 -18.86
N ASP A 163 7.05 -16.54 -17.91
CA ASP A 163 7.06 -17.78 -17.11
C ASP A 163 6.32 -17.59 -15.79
N PRO A 164 5.28 -18.40 -15.48
CA PRO A 164 4.50 -18.30 -14.23
C PRO A 164 5.34 -18.35 -12.94
N ARG A 165 6.51 -19.00 -13.01
CA ARG A 165 7.40 -19.13 -11.84
C ARG A 165 8.09 -17.82 -11.48
N PHE A 166 8.36 -16.97 -12.46
CA PHE A 166 9.12 -15.72 -12.28
C PHE A 166 8.27 -14.46 -12.37
N ALA A 167 7.13 -14.50 -13.07
CA ALA A 167 6.35 -13.32 -13.40
C ALA A 167 5.92 -12.51 -12.16
N LEU A 168 5.37 -13.13 -11.12
CA LEU A 168 4.95 -12.42 -9.90
C LEU A 168 6.16 -11.82 -9.16
N MET A 169 7.27 -12.56 -9.09
CA MET A 169 8.49 -12.06 -8.43
C MET A 169 9.10 -10.88 -9.20
N SER A 170 9.03 -10.91 -10.53
CA SER A 170 9.47 -9.79 -11.38
C SER A 170 8.65 -8.52 -11.09
N VAL A 171 7.33 -8.64 -10.96
CA VAL A 171 6.47 -7.51 -10.55
C VAL A 171 6.83 -7.03 -9.14
N VAL A 172 7.09 -7.95 -8.19
CA VAL A 172 7.56 -7.60 -6.84
C VAL A 172 8.86 -6.81 -6.87
N VAL A 173 9.84 -7.22 -7.67
CA VAL A 173 11.14 -6.53 -7.81
C VAL A 173 10.96 -5.11 -8.32
N VAL A 174 10.10 -4.92 -9.32
CA VAL A 174 9.79 -3.59 -9.87
C VAL A 174 9.12 -2.69 -8.81
N ASP A 175 8.14 -3.20 -8.10
CA ASP A 175 7.46 -2.46 -7.02
C ASP A 175 8.42 -2.15 -5.85
N VAL A 176 9.31 -3.08 -5.50
CA VAL A 176 10.35 -2.85 -4.49
C VAL A 176 11.25 -1.70 -4.91
N TRP A 177 11.73 -1.69 -6.15
CA TRP A 177 12.57 -0.61 -6.66
C TRP A 177 11.83 0.73 -6.67
N HIS A 178 10.56 0.74 -7.10
CA HIS A 178 9.74 1.95 -7.21
C HIS A 178 9.41 2.55 -5.83
N TRP A 179 9.02 1.72 -4.86
CA TRP A 179 8.45 2.18 -3.58
C TRP A 179 9.40 2.14 -2.38
N THR A 180 10.59 1.55 -2.51
CA THR A 180 11.62 1.60 -1.45
C THR A 180 11.97 3.05 -1.05
N PRO A 181 12.03 4.04 -1.97
CA PRO A 181 12.24 5.44 -1.62
C PRO A 181 11.23 6.01 -0.63
N PHE A 182 9.98 5.59 -0.67
CA PHE A 182 8.96 6.03 0.27
C PHE A 182 9.27 5.55 1.70
N VAL A 183 9.62 4.29 1.84
CA VAL A 183 10.03 3.71 3.13
C VAL A 183 11.31 4.37 3.64
N PHE A 184 12.29 4.55 2.74
CA PHE A 184 13.53 5.24 3.04
C PHE A 184 13.28 6.65 3.61
N LEU A 185 12.44 7.46 2.97
CA LEU A 185 12.15 8.82 3.38
C LEU A 185 11.50 8.89 4.77
N LEU A 186 10.46 8.07 5.00
CA LEU A 186 9.79 8.02 6.31
C LEU A 186 10.72 7.52 7.41
N THR A 187 11.53 6.52 7.11
CA THR A 187 12.49 5.96 8.07
C THR A 187 13.62 6.96 8.37
N LEU A 188 14.12 7.66 7.35
CA LEU A 188 15.15 8.69 7.54
C LEU A 188 14.62 9.83 8.40
N ALA A 189 13.44 10.35 8.10
CA ALA A 189 12.79 11.40 8.91
C ALA A 189 12.59 10.96 10.38
N GLY A 190 12.17 9.70 10.57
CA GLY A 190 12.05 9.13 11.92
C GLY A 190 13.40 9.03 12.64
N LEU A 191 14.46 8.59 11.95
CA LEU A 191 15.81 8.53 12.54
C LEU A 191 16.37 9.91 12.91
N GLU A 192 16.00 10.94 12.16
CA GLU A 192 16.43 12.31 12.41
C GLU A 192 15.67 12.98 13.54
N SER A 193 14.46 12.52 13.83
CA SER A 193 13.66 13.03 14.96
C SER A 193 14.10 12.46 16.32
N LEU A 194 15.01 11.48 16.34
CA LEU A 194 15.50 10.90 17.60
C LEU A 194 16.61 11.76 18.21
N ASP A 195 16.52 11.98 19.51
CA ASP A 195 17.50 12.74 20.28
C ASP A 195 18.90 12.14 20.17
N GLN A 196 19.88 12.97 19.86
CA GLN A 196 21.27 12.55 19.72
C GLN A 196 21.89 12.16 21.07
N GLU A 197 21.45 12.81 22.16
CA GLU A 197 21.89 12.51 23.53
C GLU A 197 21.63 11.04 23.92
N VAL A 198 20.50 10.48 23.50
CA VAL A 198 20.15 9.08 23.75
C VAL A 198 21.20 8.13 23.10
N PHE A 199 21.65 8.46 21.88
CA PHE A 199 22.67 7.67 21.18
C PHE A 199 24.05 7.84 21.80
N GLU A 200 24.38 9.03 22.35
CA GLU A 200 25.62 9.27 23.06
C GLU A 200 25.68 8.51 24.39
N ALA A 201 24.60 8.54 25.16
CA ALA A 201 24.47 7.74 26.37
C ALA A 201 24.53 6.23 26.06
N ALA A 202 23.83 5.77 25.03
CA ALA A 202 23.84 4.37 24.63
C ALA A 202 25.22 3.84 24.24
N LYS A 203 26.12 4.67 23.71
CA LYS A 203 27.50 4.27 23.37
C LYS A 203 28.32 3.81 24.60
N LEU A 204 27.91 4.20 25.80
CA LEU A 204 28.58 3.73 27.04
C LEU A 204 28.17 2.31 27.39
N ASP A 205 26.97 1.88 27.00
CA ASP A 205 26.36 0.60 27.37
C ASP A 205 26.49 -0.48 26.28
N VAL A 206 26.61 -0.06 25.00
CA VAL A 206 26.64 -1.01 23.88
C VAL A 206 28.07 -1.25 23.38
N LYS A 207 28.41 -2.52 23.15
CA LYS A 207 29.76 -2.93 22.70
C LYS A 207 29.98 -2.78 21.19
N ASN A 208 28.91 -2.81 20.39
CA ASN A 208 29.00 -2.76 18.94
C ASN A 208 27.72 -2.18 18.28
N ARG A 209 27.84 -1.85 16.98
CA ARG A 209 26.76 -1.23 16.18
C ARG A 209 25.51 -2.10 16.04
N TRP A 210 25.64 -3.43 16.10
CA TRP A 210 24.52 -4.34 16.04
C TRP A 210 23.68 -4.29 17.32
N GLN A 211 24.34 -4.16 18.47
CA GLN A 211 23.66 -3.96 19.75
C GLN A 211 22.97 -2.60 19.81
N GLU A 212 23.61 -1.52 19.35
CA GLU A 212 23.00 -0.21 19.21
C GLU A 212 21.73 -0.27 18.33
N LEU A 213 21.84 -0.93 17.17
CA LEU A 213 20.71 -1.10 16.26
C LEU A 213 19.54 -1.86 16.93
N ARG A 214 19.83 -3.00 17.55
CA ARG A 214 18.83 -3.91 18.10
C ARG A 214 18.19 -3.41 19.40
N TYR A 215 18.98 -2.82 20.29
CA TYR A 215 18.52 -2.46 21.63
C TYR A 215 18.17 -0.99 21.79
N VAL A 216 18.61 -0.11 20.90
CA VAL A 216 18.37 1.33 20.98
C VAL A 216 17.59 1.80 19.74
N THR A 217 18.16 1.67 18.55
CA THR A 217 17.59 2.26 17.33
C THR A 217 16.23 1.64 16.97
N ILE A 218 16.13 0.31 16.86
CA ILE A 218 14.89 -0.37 16.48
C ILE A 218 13.78 -0.12 17.50
N PRO A 219 13.99 -0.24 18.83
CA PRO A 219 12.94 0.06 19.81
C PRO A 219 12.44 1.50 19.76
N LEU A 220 13.34 2.48 19.62
CA LEU A 220 12.95 3.89 19.50
C LEU A 220 12.23 4.20 18.19
N MET A 221 12.63 3.54 17.11
CA MET A 221 12.00 3.65 15.78
C MET A 221 10.70 2.86 15.63
N MET A 222 10.33 2.03 16.60
CA MET A 222 9.18 1.14 16.49
C MET A 222 7.88 1.87 16.10
N PRO A 223 7.54 3.05 16.63
CA PRO A 223 6.36 3.79 16.19
C PRO A 223 6.43 4.15 14.69
N THR A 224 7.57 4.66 14.22
CA THR A 224 7.78 5.02 12.81
C THR A 224 7.75 3.80 11.91
N ILE A 225 8.39 2.70 12.32
CA ILE A 225 8.38 1.42 11.58
C ILE A 225 6.95 0.91 11.42
N LEU A 226 6.14 0.92 12.48
CA LEU A 226 4.76 0.44 12.44
C LEU A 226 3.88 1.32 11.56
N ILE A 227 4.03 2.64 11.63
CA ILE A 227 3.29 3.58 10.77
C ILE A 227 3.68 3.35 9.29
N THR A 228 4.97 3.29 8.98
CA THR A 228 5.48 3.05 7.62
C THR A 228 4.99 1.71 7.08
N LEU A 229 5.06 0.66 7.89
CA LEU A 229 4.55 -0.68 7.56
C LEU A 229 3.05 -0.64 7.25
N ALA A 230 2.25 0.03 8.09
CA ALA A 230 0.82 0.15 7.88
C ALA A 230 0.48 0.88 6.57
N PHE A 231 1.14 2.01 6.29
CA PHE A 231 0.97 2.73 5.02
C PHE A 231 1.33 1.86 3.82
N ARG A 232 2.49 1.18 3.86
CA ARG A 232 2.92 0.33 2.74
C ARG A 232 2.01 -0.87 2.54
N MET A 233 1.53 -1.51 3.60
CA MET A 233 0.55 -2.60 3.49
C MET A 233 -0.73 -2.13 2.78
N ILE A 234 -1.31 -1.00 3.20
CA ILE A 234 -2.51 -0.45 2.57
C ILE A 234 -2.27 -0.13 1.09
N LEU A 235 -1.13 0.48 0.74
CA LEU A 235 -0.79 0.81 -0.64
C LEU A 235 -0.53 -0.43 -1.49
N SER A 236 0.11 -1.47 -0.93
CA SER A 236 0.38 -2.73 -1.66
C SER A 236 -0.89 -3.50 -2.02
N PHE A 237 -1.96 -3.38 -1.21
CA PHE A 237 -3.26 -3.95 -1.60
C PHE A 237 -3.92 -3.22 -2.77
N LYS A 238 -3.45 -2.02 -3.12
CA LYS A 238 -3.94 -1.23 -4.26
C LYS A 238 -3.10 -1.43 -5.53
N VAL A 239 -2.14 -2.36 -5.53
CA VAL A 239 -1.31 -2.61 -6.71
C VAL A 239 -2.19 -2.90 -7.94
N PHE A 240 -1.90 -2.21 -9.02
CA PHE A 240 -2.59 -2.35 -10.31
C PHE A 240 -1.63 -2.03 -11.47
N ASP A 241 -1.02 -0.85 -11.47
CA ASP A 241 -0.27 -0.30 -12.60
C ASP A 241 0.90 -1.20 -13.00
N GLU A 242 1.68 -1.70 -12.05
CA GLU A 242 2.82 -2.57 -12.30
C GLU A 242 2.36 -3.89 -12.95
N VAL A 243 1.28 -4.49 -12.45
CA VAL A 243 0.72 -5.72 -13.03
C VAL A 243 0.16 -5.47 -14.42
N PHE A 244 -0.63 -4.40 -14.58
CA PHE A 244 -1.24 -4.05 -15.86
C PHE A 244 -0.20 -3.82 -16.95
N LEU A 245 0.86 -3.06 -16.64
CA LEU A 245 1.87 -2.66 -17.60
C LEU A 245 2.90 -3.76 -17.92
N LEU A 246 3.27 -4.58 -16.93
CA LEU A 246 4.31 -5.59 -17.10
C LEU A 246 3.75 -6.88 -17.69
N THR A 247 2.67 -7.40 -17.14
CA THR A 247 2.20 -8.77 -17.39
C THR A 247 0.75 -8.88 -17.86
N GLY A 248 -0.08 -7.85 -17.59
CA GLY A 248 -1.51 -7.91 -17.86
C GLY A 248 -2.23 -9.03 -17.08
N GLY A 249 -1.76 -9.36 -15.87
CA GLY A 249 -2.31 -10.43 -15.03
C GLY A 249 -1.78 -11.83 -15.33
N GLY A 250 -1.04 -11.99 -16.47
CA GLY A 250 -0.52 -13.26 -16.97
C GLY A 250 0.88 -13.65 -16.46
N PRO A 251 1.39 -14.79 -16.94
CA PRO A 251 0.74 -15.80 -17.77
C PRO A 251 -0.35 -16.57 -17.00
N GLY A 252 -1.46 -16.85 -17.68
CA GLY A 252 -2.67 -17.39 -17.03
C GLY A 252 -3.18 -16.46 -15.92
N THR A 253 -3.12 -16.87 -14.66
CA THR A 253 -3.47 -16.06 -13.47
C THR A 253 -2.28 -15.83 -12.55
N ALA A 254 -1.04 -16.04 -13.03
CA ALA A 254 0.16 -16.05 -12.18
C ALA A 254 0.44 -14.69 -11.52
N THR A 255 0.10 -13.59 -12.19
CA THR A 255 0.24 -12.23 -11.66
C THR A 255 -1.09 -11.50 -11.49
N GLU A 256 -2.20 -12.23 -11.58
CA GLU A 256 -3.51 -11.66 -11.31
C GLU A 256 -3.53 -11.11 -9.89
N VAL A 257 -3.94 -9.85 -9.73
CA VAL A 257 -4.13 -9.20 -8.42
C VAL A 257 -5.56 -8.69 -8.29
N ILE A 258 -6.03 -8.47 -7.06
CA ILE A 258 -7.44 -8.13 -6.78
C ILE A 258 -7.92 -6.97 -7.68
N ASN A 259 -7.19 -5.85 -7.70
CA ASN A 259 -7.62 -4.67 -8.45
C ASN A 259 -7.61 -4.90 -9.96
N PHE A 260 -6.69 -5.74 -10.47
CA PHE A 260 -6.67 -6.10 -11.87
C PHE A 260 -7.87 -7.00 -12.23
N SER A 261 -8.20 -7.98 -11.38
CA SER A 261 -9.39 -8.81 -11.55
C SER A 261 -10.68 -7.98 -11.55
N ILE A 262 -10.81 -7.06 -10.60
CA ILE A 262 -11.97 -6.16 -10.52
C ILE A 262 -12.07 -5.30 -11.80
N ASN A 263 -10.96 -4.69 -12.21
CA ASN A 263 -10.93 -3.86 -13.42
C ASN A 263 -11.36 -4.65 -14.66
N ARG A 264 -10.81 -5.85 -14.83
CA ARG A 264 -11.13 -6.73 -15.95
C ARG A 264 -12.60 -7.15 -15.96
N VAL A 265 -13.14 -7.57 -14.83
CA VAL A 265 -14.53 -8.03 -14.72
C VAL A 265 -15.51 -6.87 -14.89
N PHE A 266 -15.21 -5.74 -14.23
CA PHE A 266 -16.11 -4.58 -14.24
C PHE A 266 -16.11 -3.85 -15.60
N PHE A 267 -14.92 -3.56 -16.17
CA PHE A 267 -14.80 -2.71 -17.34
C PHE A 267 -14.60 -3.49 -18.65
N ALA A 268 -13.80 -4.57 -18.65
CA ALA A 268 -13.49 -5.28 -19.87
C ALA A 268 -14.52 -6.37 -20.22
N GLN A 269 -15.18 -6.95 -19.22
CA GLN A 269 -16.21 -7.96 -19.41
C GLN A 269 -17.64 -7.42 -19.26
N ASP A 270 -17.80 -6.13 -18.95
CA ASP A 270 -19.10 -5.47 -18.69
C ASP A 270 -19.96 -6.17 -17.61
N ARG A 271 -19.35 -6.99 -16.74
CA ARG A 271 -20.02 -7.65 -15.61
C ARG A 271 -20.05 -6.73 -14.40
N VAL A 272 -20.74 -5.60 -14.53
CA VAL A 272 -20.74 -4.50 -13.54
C VAL A 272 -21.19 -4.97 -12.16
N GLY A 273 -22.26 -5.79 -12.08
CA GLY A 273 -22.75 -6.34 -10.82
C GLY A 273 -21.71 -7.22 -10.10
N MET A 274 -21.05 -8.11 -10.84
CA MET A 274 -20.00 -8.98 -10.31
C MET A 274 -18.78 -8.17 -9.87
N GLY A 275 -18.28 -7.25 -10.72
CA GLY A 275 -17.14 -6.39 -10.38
C GLY A 275 -17.44 -5.51 -9.16
N SER A 276 -18.69 -5.08 -8.98
CA SER A 276 -19.14 -4.35 -7.78
C SER A 276 -19.13 -5.23 -6.53
N ALA A 277 -19.57 -6.50 -6.63
CA ALA A 277 -19.53 -7.46 -5.53
C ALA A 277 -18.08 -7.77 -5.11
N MET A 278 -17.17 -7.99 -6.08
CA MET A 278 -15.73 -8.14 -5.84
C MET A 278 -15.14 -6.93 -5.11
N SER A 279 -15.47 -5.73 -5.57
CA SER A 279 -14.98 -4.47 -4.97
C SER A 279 -15.48 -4.30 -3.54
N LEU A 280 -16.77 -4.57 -3.31
CA LEU A 280 -17.36 -4.46 -1.98
C LEU A 280 -16.75 -5.46 -1.00
N LEU A 281 -16.56 -6.73 -1.42
CA LEU A 281 -15.90 -7.75 -0.62
C LEU A 281 -14.45 -7.35 -0.29
N THR A 282 -13.73 -6.76 -1.26
CA THR A 282 -12.36 -6.26 -1.06
C THR A 282 -12.32 -5.13 -0.05
N ILE A 283 -13.23 -4.15 -0.13
CA ILE A 283 -13.32 -3.04 0.83
C ILE A 283 -13.54 -3.58 2.25
N PHE A 284 -14.49 -4.49 2.43
CA PHE A 284 -14.76 -5.09 3.74
C PHE A 284 -13.59 -5.95 4.23
N GLY A 285 -12.95 -6.71 3.34
CA GLY A 285 -11.76 -7.51 3.67
C GLY A 285 -10.60 -6.64 4.17
N VAL A 286 -10.27 -5.57 3.46
CA VAL A 286 -9.21 -4.63 3.86
C VAL A 286 -9.60 -3.90 5.16
N ALA A 287 -10.83 -3.45 5.30
CA ALA A 287 -11.30 -2.82 6.53
C ALA A 287 -11.20 -3.77 7.74
N ALA A 288 -11.60 -5.03 7.58
CA ALA A 288 -11.48 -6.06 8.62
C ALA A 288 -10.01 -6.29 9.00
N LEU A 289 -9.09 -6.38 8.04
CA LEU A 289 -7.65 -6.49 8.30
C LEU A 289 -7.11 -5.31 9.12
N ILE A 290 -7.50 -4.08 8.78
CA ILE A 290 -7.09 -2.87 9.51
C ILE A 290 -7.62 -2.90 10.96
N VAL A 291 -8.88 -3.29 11.15
CA VAL A 291 -9.48 -3.39 12.49
C VAL A 291 -8.78 -4.45 13.32
N VAL A 292 -8.51 -5.62 12.75
CA VAL A 292 -7.78 -6.71 13.42
C VAL A 292 -6.37 -6.25 13.80
N ALA A 293 -5.62 -5.64 12.86
CA ALA A 293 -4.28 -5.13 13.13
C ALA A 293 -4.28 -4.12 14.29
N ASN A 294 -5.20 -3.14 14.26
CA ASN A 294 -5.33 -2.14 15.33
C ASN A 294 -5.68 -2.76 16.70
N THR A 295 -6.56 -3.75 16.71
CA THR A 295 -6.95 -4.41 17.97
C THR A 295 -5.80 -5.20 18.59
N VAL A 296 -5.01 -5.90 17.75
CA VAL A 296 -3.81 -6.64 18.19
C VAL A 296 -2.76 -5.69 18.77
N VAL A 297 -2.49 -4.57 18.08
CA VAL A 297 -1.53 -3.56 18.55
C VAL A 297 -1.98 -2.94 19.89
N ARG A 298 -3.26 -2.58 20.00
CA ARG A 298 -3.81 -2.01 21.26
C ARG A 298 -3.76 -3.00 22.43
N ARG A 299 -4.03 -4.28 22.20
CA ARG A 299 -3.94 -5.32 23.25
C ARG A 299 -2.50 -5.49 23.74
N ARG A 300 -1.51 -5.50 22.85
CA ARG A 300 -0.09 -5.60 23.22
C ARG A 300 0.40 -4.38 24.01
N ARG A 301 -0.09 -3.17 23.70
CA ARG A 301 0.23 -1.96 24.52
C ARG A 301 -0.32 -2.09 25.93
N LYS A 302 -1.60 -2.43 26.07
CA LYS A 302 -2.23 -2.61 27.40
C LYS A 302 -1.54 -3.67 28.26
N GLN A 303 -1.05 -4.75 27.66
CA GLN A 303 -0.31 -5.79 28.39
C GLN A 303 1.08 -5.30 28.85
N LYS A 304 1.74 -4.44 28.10
CA LYS A 304 3.01 -3.84 28.52
C LYS A 304 2.81 -2.81 29.64
N ASP A 305 1.77 -1.99 29.55
CA ASP A 305 1.44 -1.00 30.57
C ASP A 305 0.96 -1.64 31.89
N ALA A 306 0.40 -2.85 31.83
CA ALA A 306 -0.01 -3.61 33.02
C ALA A 306 1.14 -4.43 33.66
N ALA A 307 2.25 -4.61 32.92
CA ALA A 307 3.42 -5.35 33.40
C ALA A 307 4.58 -4.42 33.86
N ALA A 308 4.44 -3.12 33.67
CA ALA A 308 5.34 -2.06 34.16
C ALA A 308 4.78 -1.40 35.42
#